data_76e111d8cdb0638cc0ccb3908913fe29
#
_entry.id   76e111d8cdb0638cc0ccb3908913fe29
#
_cell.length_a   1.000
_cell.length_b   1.000
_cell.length_c   1.000
_cell.angle_alpha   90.00
_cell.angle_beta   90.00
_cell.angle_gamma   90.00
#
_symmetry.space_group_name_H-M   'P 1'
#
loop_
_entity.id
_entity.type
_entity.pdbx_description
1 polymer ?
#
loop_
_entity_poly.entity_id
_entity_poly.type
_entity_poly.pdbx_seq_one_letter_code
_entity_poly.pdbx_strand_id
1 'polypeptide(L)' 'MKKKIKRNRVRCKKCYKVLESKHVHDFVICECPRREGAIFTDGGREYIRRGGNLDQMEDLTEYY' A
#
# COMPACT_ATOMS: atom_id res chain seq x y z
N MET A 1 2.50 1.22 -22.54
CA MET A 1 1.14 0.80 -22.27
C MET A 1 0.88 0.74 -20.77
N LYS A 2 -0.20 1.35 -20.31
CA LYS A 2 -0.48 1.37 -18.88
C LYS A 2 -1.12 0.07 -18.44
N LYS A 3 -0.61 -0.49 -17.35
CA LYS A 3 -1.25 -1.64 -16.74
C LYS A 3 -2.39 -1.17 -15.86
N LYS A 4 -3.49 -1.89 -15.90
CA LYS A 4 -4.60 -1.58 -15.02
C LYS A 4 -4.38 -2.27 -13.69
N ILE A 5 -4.59 -1.54 -12.61
CA ILE A 5 -4.42 -2.07 -11.28
C ILE A 5 -5.62 -2.95 -10.94
N LYS A 6 -5.35 -4.18 -10.60
CA LYS A 6 -6.37 -5.09 -10.12
C LYS A 6 -6.53 -4.97 -8.61
N ARG A 7 -5.42 -4.96 -7.89
CA ARG A 7 -5.41 -4.80 -6.45
C ARG A 7 -4.22 -3.96 -6.04
N ASN A 8 -4.48 -2.87 -5.35
CA ASN A 8 -3.45 -1.99 -4.83
C ASN A 8 -3.12 -2.45 -3.42
N ARG A 9 -2.09 -3.27 -3.29
CA ARG A 9 -1.72 -3.90 -2.03
C ARG A 9 -0.28 -3.67 -1.67
N VAL A 10 -0.03 -3.61 -0.38
CA VAL A 10 1.31 -3.55 0.15
C VAL A 10 1.30 -4.23 1.51
N ARG A 11 2.41 -4.87 1.88
CA ARG A 11 2.52 -5.50 3.18
C ARG A 11 3.61 -4.82 3.99
N CYS A 12 3.30 -4.54 5.25
CA CYS A 12 4.29 -4.02 6.18
C CYS A 12 5.20 -5.16 6.61
N LYS A 13 6.51 -4.98 6.40
CA LYS A 13 7.47 -6.04 6.75
C LYS A 13 7.69 -6.19 8.24
N LYS A 14 7.22 -5.23 9.03
CA LYS A 14 7.38 -5.30 10.48
C LYS A 14 6.24 -6.04 11.15
N CYS A 15 5.01 -5.70 10.81
CA CYS A 15 3.84 -6.31 11.43
C CYS A 15 3.14 -7.30 10.51
N TYR A 16 3.58 -7.41 9.27
CA TYR A 16 3.05 -8.33 8.25
C TYR A 16 1.59 -8.07 7.91
N LYS A 17 1.08 -6.90 8.27
CA LYS A 17 -0.26 -6.54 7.90
C LYS A 17 -0.33 -6.17 6.44
N VAL A 18 -1.34 -6.68 5.73
CA VAL A 18 -1.56 -6.35 4.33
C VAL A 18 -2.51 -5.17 4.27
N LEU A 19 -2.10 -4.14 3.55
CA LEU A 19 -2.92 -2.96 3.31
C LEU A 19 -3.41 -3.02 1.88
N GLU A 20 -4.70 -2.81 1.69
CA GLU A 20 -5.28 -2.78 0.35
C GLU A 20 -6.12 -1.53 0.19
N SER A 21 -5.77 -0.70 -0.77
CA SER A 21 -6.54 0.48 -1.13
C SER A 21 -7.52 0.08 -2.23
N LYS A 22 -8.82 0.13 -1.93
CA LYS A 22 -9.86 -0.36 -2.83
C LYS A 22 -10.47 0.73 -3.70
N HIS A 23 -10.37 1.97 -3.25
CA HIS A 23 -10.97 3.11 -3.95
C HIS A 23 -9.96 4.23 -4.06
N VAL A 24 -10.22 5.15 -4.99
CA VAL A 24 -9.28 6.25 -5.24
C VAL A 24 -9.01 7.10 -3.99
N HIS A 25 -9.96 7.18 -3.08
CA HIS A 25 -9.78 7.95 -1.84
C HIS A 25 -9.61 7.05 -0.62
N ASP A 26 -9.32 5.80 -0.83
CA ASP A 26 -9.18 4.84 0.27
C ASP A 26 -7.75 4.86 0.77
N PHE A 27 -7.51 5.70 1.76
CA PHE A 27 -6.20 5.83 2.40
C PHE A 27 -6.07 4.78 3.49
N VAL A 28 -5.14 3.86 3.32
CA VAL A 28 -4.94 2.75 4.25
C VAL A 28 -3.54 2.85 4.81
N ILE A 29 -3.42 2.93 6.12
CA ILE A 29 -2.15 3.08 6.79
C ILE A 29 -1.92 1.92 7.75
N CYS A 30 -0.66 1.52 7.88
CA CYS A 30 -0.26 0.51 8.85
C CYS A 30 -0.01 1.19 10.19
N GLU A 31 -0.79 0.81 11.18
CA GLU A 31 -0.62 1.34 12.53
C GLU A 31 0.32 0.45 13.33
N CYS A 32 1.47 0.22 12.76
CA CYS A 32 2.49 -0.59 13.38
C CYS A 32 2.89 0.06 14.71
N PRO A 33 3.08 -0.72 15.80
CA PRO A 33 3.49 -0.14 17.08
C PRO A 33 4.77 0.69 16.99
N ARG A 34 5.62 0.34 16.05
CA ARG A 34 6.83 1.14 15.80
C ARG A 34 6.47 2.21 14.81
N ARG A 35 6.37 3.41 15.27
CA ARG A 35 5.85 4.51 14.47
C ARG A 35 6.79 4.96 13.37
N GLU A 36 8.07 4.72 13.53
CA GLU A 36 9.02 5.15 12.52
C GLU A 36 8.78 4.38 11.26
N GLY A 37 8.44 5.11 10.21
CA GLY A 37 8.26 4.50 8.93
C GLY A 37 6.93 3.80 8.73
N ALA A 38 5.90 4.21 9.46
CA ALA A 38 4.57 3.71 9.19
C ALA A 38 4.26 3.89 7.71
N ILE A 39 3.85 2.83 7.05
CA ILE A 39 3.59 2.88 5.62
C ILE A 39 2.11 3.06 5.33
N PHE A 40 1.84 3.61 4.16
CA PHE A 40 0.46 3.73 3.70
C PHE A 40 0.37 3.47 2.21
N THR A 41 -0.83 3.15 1.74
CA THR A 41 -1.12 3.07 0.32
C THR A 41 -2.46 3.75 0.06
N ASP A 42 -2.58 4.35 -1.11
CA ASP A 42 -3.74 5.15 -1.47
C ASP A 42 -3.89 5.11 -2.98
N GLY A 43 -5.03 5.59 -3.48
CA GLY A 43 -5.27 5.68 -4.91
C GLY A 43 -6.10 4.55 -5.48
N GLY A 44 -6.33 3.49 -4.72
CA GLY A 44 -7.17 2.39 -5.16
C GLY A 44 -6.72 1.79 -6.47
N ARG A 45 -7.65 1.72 -7.42
CA ARG A 45 -7.35 1.16 -8.74
C ARG A 45 -6.98 2.22 -9.77
N GLU A 46 -6.98 3.49 -9.36
CA GLU A 46 -6.71 4.58 -10.29
C GLU A 46 -5.22 4.90 -10.38
N TYR A 47 -4.55 4.89 -9.25
CA TYR A 47 -3.13 5.15 -9.20
C TYR A 47 -2.57 4.57 -7.90
N ILE A 48 -1.24 4.54 -7.82
CA ILE A 48 -0.57 4.06 -6.61
C ILE A 48 0.12 5.23 -5.96
N ARG A 49 -0.26 5.52 -4.73
CA ARG A 49 0.35 6.55 -3.92
C ARG A 49 0.75 5.93 -2.60
N ARG A 50 2.02 5.98 -2.28
CA ARG A 50 2.55 5.35 -1.10
C ARG A 50 3.53 6.25 -0.40
N GLY A 51 3.69 6.03 0.90
CA GLY A 51 4.65 6.77 1.68
C GLY A 51 5.05 6.01 2.92
N GLY A 52 5.90 6.62 3.70
CA GLY A 52 6.48 6.02 4.87
C GLY A 52 7.84 5.43 4.54
N ASN A 53 8.28 4.47 5.33
CA ASN A 53 9.56 3.83 5.11
C ASN A 53 9.43 2.76 4.03
N LEU A 54 9.87 3.08 2.82
CA LEU A 54 9.71 2.18 1.69
C LEU A 54 10.49 0.87 1.86
N ASP A 55 11.54 0.89 2.67
CA ASP A 55 12.29 -0.34 2.94
C ASP A 55 11.51 -1.32 3.79
N GLN A 56 10.46 -0.86 4.44
CA GLN A 56 9.59 -1.69 5.27
C GLN A 56 8.36 -2.17 4.52
N MET A 57 8.32 -1.94 3.24
CA MET A 57 7.13 -2.17 2.43
C MET A 57 7.40 -3.23 1.39
N GLU A 58 6.50 -4.21 1.32
CA GLU A 58 6.55 -5.24 0.29
C GLU A 58 5.40 -5.01 -0.67
N ASP A 59 5.71 -4.80 -1.94
CA ASP A 59 4.72 -4.51 -2.96
C ASP A 59 3.98 -5.79 -3.35
N LEU A 60 2.69 -5.84 -3.06
CA LEU A 60 1.83 -6.97 -3.42
C LEU A 60 0.80 -6.57 -4.46
N THR A 61 1.00 -5.45 -5.14
CA THR A 61 0.07 -4.96 -6.13
C THR A 61 -0.10 -5.96 -7.26
N GLU A 62 -1.35 -6.18 -7.66
CA GLU A 62 -1.67 -7.04 -8.78
C GLU A 62 -2.19 -6.21 -9.93
N TYR A 63 -1.85 -6.62 -11.13
CA TYR A 63 -2.27 -5.95 -12.35
C TYR A 63 -3.03 -6.94 -13.23
N TYR A 64 -3.88 -6.39 -14.09
CA TYR A 64 -4.54 -7.19 -15.11
C TYR A 64 -3.58 -7.59 -16.21
#